data_3bbd612c33e8d9205a73896202144f9e
#
_entry.id   3bbd612c33e8d9205a73896202144f9e
#
_cell.length_a   1.000
_cell.length_b   1.000
_cell.length_c   1.000
_cell.angle_alpha   90.00
_cell.angle_beta   90.00
_cell.angle_gamma   90.00
#
_symmetry.space_group_name_H-M   'P 1'
#
loop_
_entity.id
_entity.type
_entity.pdbx_description
1 polymer ?
#
loop_
_entity_poly.entity_id
_entity_poly.type
_entity_poly.pdbx_seq_one_letter_code
_entity_poly.pdbx_strand_id
1 'polypeptide(L)'
;MSLLRGVGDFFALDIGTNSIRMIQLSGDVEKGWALEKFAYVPVDKKITMDDSEQGRRKLAETILGAKKQAGITTKNIAIGLPARKTYTAIIEVPNAPEHELAKTVKYEADQYIPMAVDDAKIDFAVLGVSPNDNTKAEILISSTDRAYAEEKLEDIEMLGLNVIAQEPEPIAMVRALAQIGVEDARMIIDFGENSTDLVVMYLGAPRL
;
A
#
# COMPACT_ATOMS: atom_id res chain seq x y z
N MET A 1 2.17 -6.50 12.76
CA MET A 1 1.57 -7.84 12.56
C MET A 1 1.44 -8.11 11.07
N SER A 2 1.82 -9.31 10.60
CA SER A 2 1.61 -9.63 9.18
C SER A 2 0.14 -9.93 8.94
N LEU A 3 -0.58 -9.03 8.32
CA LEU A 3 -1.95 -9.20 7.82
C LEU A 3 -2.07 -10.38 6.81
N LEU A 4 -0.94 -10.90 6.35
CA LEU A 4 -0.85 -11.93 5.34
C LEU A 4 -0.54 -13.33 5.90
N ARG A 5 -0.65 -13.55 7.22
CA ARG A 5 -0.54 -14.89 7.80
C ARG A 5 -1.67 -15.79 7.28
N GLY A 6 -1.30 -16.84 6.56
CA GLY A 6 -2.25 -17.80 5.98
C GLY A 6 -2.71 -17.48 4.55
N VAL A 7 -2.28 -16.39 3.98
CA VAL A 7 -2.38 -16.14 2.54
C VAL A 7 -1.25 -16.96 1.88
N GLY A 8 -1.60 -17.80 0.92
CA GLY A 8 -0.61 -18.54 0.13
C GLY A 8 0.28 -17.59 -0.70
N ASP A 9 1.01 -18.12 -1.63
CA ASP A 9 1.85 -17.34 -2.53
C ASP A 9 1.08 -16.20 -3.19
N PHE A 10 1.66 -15.03 -3.22
CA PHE A 10 1.14 -13.85 -3.91
C PHE A 10 2.27 -13.10 -4.62
N PHE A 11 1.91 -12.22 -5.51
CA PHE A 11 2.85 -11.27 -6.10
C PHE A 11 2.35 -9.84 -5.87
N ALA A 12 3.28 -8.90 -5.86
CA ALA A 12 2.95 -7.47 -5.83
C ALA A 12 2.95 -6.89 -7.24
N LEU A 13 2.02 -5.95 -7.49
CA LEU A 13 1.90 -5.19 -8.72
C LEU A 13 1.99 -3.69 -8.39
N ASP A 14 2.90 -3.03 -9.08
CA ASP A 14 3.04 -1.58 -9.15
C ASP A 14 2.72 -1.12 -10.57
N ILE A 15 1.76 -0.21 -10.71
CA ILE A 15 1.37 0.43 -11.97
C ILE A 15 1.86 1.87 -11.94
N GLY A 16 3.11 2.07 -12.35
CA GLY A 16 3.67 3.40 -12.50
C GLY A 16 3.22 4.10 -13.79
N THR A 17 3.62 5.35 -13.97
CA THR A 17 3.23 6.17 -15.13
C THR A 17 3.69 5.57 -16.46
N ASN A 18 4.92 5.06 -16.53
CA ASN A 18 5.55 4.56 -17.77
C ASN A 18 6.05 3.12 -17.66
N SER A 19 5.73 2.42 -16.58
CA SER A 19 6.12 1.03 -16.42
C SER A 19 5.19 0.29 -15.47
N ILE A 20 5.04 -1.01 -15.74
CA ILE A 20 4.42 -1.97 -14.84
C ILE A 20 5.54 -2.81 -14.24
N ARG A 21 5.49 -2.98 -12.92
CA ARG A 21 6.45 -3.80 -12.19
C ARG A 21 5.72 -4.87 -11.39
N MET A 22 6.28 -6.07 -11.39
CA MET A 22 5.77 -7.19 -10.61
C MET A 22 6.92 -7.84 -9.86
N ILE A 23 6.64 -8.29 -8.66
CA ILE A 23 7.59 -9.02 -7.83
C ILE A 23 6.88 -10.12 -7.06
N GLN A 24 7.48 -11.31 -7.04
CA GLN A 24 7.09 -12.40 -6.16
C GLN A 24 8.31 -12.78 -5.31
N LEU A 25 8.10 -12.79 -4.01
CA LEU A 25 9.11 -13.14 -3.01
C LEU A 25 8.73 -14.43 -2.32
N SER A 26 9.72 -15.16 -1.87
CA SER A 26 9.59 -16.24 -0.88
C SER A 26 10.41 -15.93 0.36
N GLY A 27 10.17 -16.70 1.41
CA GLY A 27 10.82 -16.51 2.70
C GLY A 27 9.94 -15.77 3.70
N ASP A 28 10.57 -15.34 4.75
CA ASP A 28 9.95 -14.60 5.85
C ASP A 28 10.99 -13.71 6.56
N VAL A 29 10.56 -12.98 7.59
CA VAL A 29 11.43 -12.07 8.34
C VAL A 29 12.57 -12.82 9.06
N GLU A 30 12.36 -14.08 9.44
CA GLU A 30 13.37 -14.87 10.18
C GLU A 30 14.40 -15.50 9.25
N LYS A 31 13.95 -15.99 8.09
CA LYS A 31 14.81 -16.66 7.10
C LYS A 31 15.37 -15.73 6.04
N GLY A 32 14.88 -14.50 6.01
CA GLY A 32 15.16 -13.54 4.95
C GLY A 32 14.27 -13.75 3.72
N TRP A 33 14.24 -12.73 2.88
CA TRP A 33 13.45 -12.70 1.65
C TRP A 33 14.30 -13.10 0.44
N ALA A 34 13.76 -13.90 -0.44
CA ALA A 34 14.36 -14.26 -1.72
C ALA A 34 13.46 -13.82 -2.86
N LEU A 35 14.06 -13.21 -3.89
CA LEU A 35 13.37 -12.87 -5.13
C LEU A 35 13.16 -14.14 -5.96
N GLU A 36 11.90 -14.51 -6.19
CA GLU A 36 11.57 -15.66 -7.03
C GLU A 36 11.28 -15.27 -8.46
N LYS A 37 10.43 -14.28 -8.65
CA LYS A 37 10.00 -13.83 -9.97
C LYS A 37 9.85 -12.33 -10.00
N PHE A 38 10.12 -11.74 -11.16
CA PHE A 38 9.87 -10.33 -11.38
C PHE A 38 9.51 -10.05 -12.83
N ALA A 39 8.82 -8.94 -13.05
CA ALA A 39 8.64 -8.34 -14.37
C ALA A 39 8.85 -6.82 -14.28
N TYR A 40 9.45 -6.29 -15.33
CA TYR A 40 9.50 -4.86 -15.61
C TYR A 40 9.09 -4.66 -17.07
N VAL A 41 7.97 -3.98 -17.28
CA VAL A 41 7.44 -3.75 -18.63
C VAL A 41 7.27 -2.25 -18.83
N PRO A 42 8.06 -1.64 -19.72
CA PRO A 42 7.81 -0.26 -20.16
C PRO A 42 6.44 -0.17 -20.83
N VAL A 43 5.67 0.85 -20.48
CA VAL A 43 4.33 1.09 -21.01
C VAL A 43 4.21 2.55 -21.38
N ASP A 44 3.54 2.83 -22.52
CA ASP A 44 3.21 4.22 -22.86
C ASP A 44 2.25 4.81 -21.80
N LYS A 45 2.60 5.98 -21.26
CA LYS A 45 1.77 6.68 -20.28
C LYS A 45 0.31 6.90 -20.74
N LYS A 46 0.08 6.91 -22.06
CA LYS A 46 -1.28 6.95 -22.61
C LYS A 46 -2.12 5.73 -22.27
N ILE A 47 -1.50 4.61 -21.93
CA ILE A 47 -2.19 3.38 -21.51
C ILE A 47 -2.44 3.42 -19.99
N THR A 48 -1.45 3.83 -19.21
CA THR A 48 -1.56 3.85 -17.75
C THR A 48 -2.42 5.00 -17.22
N MET A 49 -2.65 6.04 -18.02
CA MET A 49 -3.45 7.22 -17.69
C MET A 49 -4.77 7.29 -18.46
N ASP A 50 -5.11 6.27 -19.24
CA ASP A 50 -6.35 6.22 -20.03
C ASP A 50 -7.42 5.43 -19.26
N ASP A 51 -8.33 6.15 -18.63
CA ASP A 51 -9.46 5.58 -17.89
C ASP A 51 -10.62 5.11 -18.80
N SER A 52 -10.46 5.23 -20.15
CA SER A 52 -11.43 4.69 -21.08
C SER A 52 -11.48 3.16 -21.02
N GLU A 53 -12.61 2.58 -21.45
CA GLU A 53 -12.75 1.11 -21.53
C GLU A 53 -11.62 0.49 -22.38
N GLN A 54 -11.23 1.16 -23.48
CA GLN A 54 -10.14 0.69 -24.33
C GLN A 54 -8.76 0.78 -23.62
N GLY A 55 -8.51 1.85 -22.87
CA GLY A 55 -7.29 2.02 -22.08
C GLY A 55 -7.18 0.93 -21.00
N ARG A 56 -8.23 0.74 -20.22
CA ARG A 56 -8.30 -0.31 -19.19
C ARG A 56 -8.08 -1.70 -19.79
N ARG A 57 -8.68 -2.01 -20.97
CA ARG A 57 -8.43 -3.29 -21.64
C ARG A 57 -6.98 -3.49 -22.04
N LYS A 58 -6.32 -2.47 -22.61
CA LYS A 58 -4.88 -2.53 -22.97
C LYS A 58 -3.99 -2.71 -21.74
N LEU A 59 -4.30 -1.99 -20.66
CA LEU A 59 -3.59 -2.15 -19.40
C LEU A 59 -3.73 -3.57 -18.86
N ALA A 60 -4.95 -4.10 -18.88
CA ALA A 60 -5.26 -5.47 -18.50
C ALA A 60 -4.46 -6.51 -19.27
N GLU A 61 -4.43 -6.40 -20.60
CA GLU A 61 -3.67 -7.27 -21.51
C GLU A 61 -2.17 -7.20 -21.19
N THR A 62 -1.66 -6.00 -20.91
CA THR A 62 -0.26 -5.79 -20.55
C THR A 62 0.09 -6.45 -19.22
N ILE A 63 -0.77 -6.29 -18.20
CA ILE A 63 -0.60 -6.92 -16.88
C ILE A 63 -0.57 -8.46 -17.02
N LEU A 64 -1.55 -9.04 -17.71
CA LEU A 64 -1.62 -10.50 -17.89
C LEU A 64 -0.46 -11.03 -18.72
N GLY A 65 -0.02 -10.28 -19.76
CA GLY A 65 1.15 -10.60 -20.57
C GLY A 65 2.42 -10.62 -19.74
N ALA A 66 2.65 -9.58 -18.94
CA ALA A 66 3.79 -9.46 -18.03
C ALA A 66 3.82 -10.61 -17.00
N LYS A 67 2.67 -10.88 -16.36
CA LYS A 67 2.51 -11.98 -15.41
C LYS A 67 2.88 -13.33 -16.03
N LYS A 68 2.38 -13.61 -17.24
CA LYS A 68 2.66 -14.84 -17.97
C LYS A 68 4.15 -14.95 -18.34
N GLN A 69 4.75 -13.87 -18.84
CA GLN A 69 6.16 -13.83 -19.23
C GLN A 69 7.09 -14.05 -18.02
N ALA A 70 6.75 -13.49 -16.86
CA ALA A 70 7.48 -13.70 -15.61
C ALA A 70 7.29 -15.10 -15.02
N GLY A 71 6.37 -15.92 -15.56
CA GLY A 71 6.06 -17.24 -15.03
C GLY A 71 5.35 -17.19 -13.65
N ILE A 72 4.70 -16.08 -13.34
CA ILE A 72 3.91 -15.95 -12.09
C ILE A 72 2.61 -16.73 -12.26
N THR A 73 2.42 -17.77 -11.47
CA THR A 73 1.26 -18.68 -11.56
C THR A 73 0.15 -18.34 -10.58
N THR A 74 0.51 -17.81 -9.39
CA THR A 74 -0.48 -17.44 -8.37
C THR A 74 -1.48 -16.40 -8.89
N LYS A 75 -2.70 -16.46 -8.40
CA LYS A 75 -3.76 -15.46 -8.66
C LYS A 75 -3.83 -14.39 -7.58
N ASN A 76 -3.22 -14.64 -6.41
CA ASN A 76 -3.24 -13.69 -5.32
C ASN A 76 -2.28 -12.53 -5.61
N ILE A 77 -2.78 -11.32 -5.44
CA ILE A 77 -2.06 -10.09 -5.78
C ILE A 77 -2.22 -9.04 -4.68
N ALA A 78 -1.12 -8.36 -4.37
CA ALA A 78 -1.14 -7.11 -3.62
C ALA A 78 -0.88 -5.95 -4.58
N ILE A 79 -1.61 -4.84 -4.43
CA ILE A 79 -1.48 -3.66 -5.29
C ILE A 79 -1.11 -2.42 -4.49
N GLY A 80 -0.26 -1.57 -5.06
CA GLY A 80 0.06 -0.24 -4.55
C GLY A 80 -1.05 0.75 -4.89
N LEU A 81 -1.35 1.65 -3.94
CA LEU A 81 -2.19 2.83 -4.17
C LEU A 81 -1.29 4.06 -4.18
N PRO A 82 -1.33 4.89 -5.25
CA PRO A 82 -0.46 6.05 -5.38
C PRO A 82 -0.60 7.05 -4.22
N ALA A 83 0.51 7.64 -3.79
CA ALA A 83 0.54 8.62 -2.70
C ALA A 83 -0.48 9.75 -2.89
N ARG A 84 -0.66 10.26 -4.13
CA ARG A 84 -1.64 11.31 -4.45
C ARG A 84 -3.12 10.91 -4.25
N LYS A 85 -3.41 9.63 -4.09
CA LYS A 85 -4.76 9.06 -3.88
C LYS A 85 -4.97 8.54 -2.47
N THR A 86 -3.96 8.61 -1.64
CA THR A 86 -3.99 8.13 -0.26
C THR A 86 -3.62 9.24 0.69
N TYR A 87 -4.07 9.12 1.91
CA TYR A 87 -3.71 10.02 2.99
C TYR A 87 -3.29 9.19 4.20
N THR A 88 -2.22 9.60 4.85
CA THR A 88 -1.73 8.98 6.08
C THR A 88 -1.55 10.03 7.16
N ALA A 89 -1.90 9.69 8.39
CA ALA A 89 -1.67 10.54 9.55
C ALA A 89 -1.31 9.69 10.76
N ILE A 90 -0.54 10.27 11.68
CA ILE A 90 -0.33 9.71 13.01
C ILE A 90 -1.17 10.51 13.99
N ILE A 91 -1.98 9.79 14.74
CA ILE A 91 -2.81 10.34 15.81
C ILE A 91 -2.46 9.69 17.13
N GLU A 92 -2.72 10.41 18.22
CA GLU A 92 -2.64 9.89 19.58
C GLU A 92 -4.03 9.71 20.15
N VAL A 93 -4.36 8.49 20.56
CA VAL A 93 -5.63 8.14 21.20
C VAL A 93 -5.38 7.51 22.56
N PRO A 94 -6.33 7.56 23.50
CA PRO A 94 -6.20 6.83 24.76
C PRO A 94 -5.88 5.36 24.52
N ASN A 95 -4.91 4.82 25.26
CA ASN A 95 -4.49 3.43 25.10
C ASN A 95 -5.64 2.49 25.49
N ALA A 96 -6.02 1.62 24.59
CA ALA A 96 -7.13 0.69 24.74
C ALA A 96 -6.86 -0.60 23.94
N PRO A 97 -7.58 -1.70 24.20
CA PRO A 97 -7.53 -2.88 23.37
C PRO A 97 -7.86 -2.59 21.90
N GLU A 98 -7.24 -3.29 20.96
CA GLU A 98 -7.33 -3.05 19.52
C GLU A 98 -8.79 -2.96 19.00
N HIS A 99 -9.70 -3.79 19.55
CA HIS A 99 -11.10 -3.78 19.16
C HIS A 99 -11.88 -2.51 19.58
N GLU A 100 -11.41 -1.83 20.64
CA GLU A 100 -11.94 -0.53 21.06
C GLU A 100 -11.30 0.58 20.25
N LEU A 101 -10.00 0.48 19.97
CA LEU A 101 -9.28 1.43 19.11
C LEU A 101 -9.92 1.55 17.73
N ALA A 102 -10.40 0.45 17.15
CA ALA A 102 -11.07 0.47 15.84
C ALA A 102 -12.29 1.43 15.80
N LYS A 103 -13.05 1.52 16.88
CA LYS A 103 -14.19 2.45 16.98
C LYS A 103 -13.71 3.88 17.18
N THR A 104 -12.75 4.07 18.08
CA THR A 104 -12.16 5.38 18.38
C THR A 104 -11.50 5.98 17.14
N VAL A 105 -10.69 5.20 16.42
CA VAL A 105 -10.02 5.63 15.20
C VAL A 105 -11.02 6.07 14.14
N LYS A 106 -12.11 5.32 13.94
CA LYS A 106 -13.14 5.70 12.97
C LYS A 106 -13.80 7.05 13.31
N TYR A 107 -14.00 7.32 14.59
CA TYR A 107 -14.58 8.58 15.04
C TYR A 107 -13.58 9.74 14.94
N GLU A 108 -12.34 9.51 15.38
CA GLU A 108 -11.29 10.52 15.35
C GLU A 108 -10.81 10.82 13.92
N ALA A 109 -10.87 9.83 13.01
CA ALA A 109 -10.39 9.97 11.64
C ALA A 109 -11.03 11.16 10.89
N ASP A 110 -12.29 11.48 11.18
CA ASP A 110 -13.02 12.61 10.58
C ASP A 110 -12.29 13.97 10.75
N GLN A 111 -11.48 14.10 11.80
CA GLN A 111 -10.72 15.32 12.06
C GLN A 111 -9.39 15.39 11.31
N TYR A 112 -8.90 14.27 10.80
CA TYR A 112 -7.55 14.14 10.24
C TYR A 112 -7.54 13.83 8.75
N ILE A 113 -8.57 13.17 8.22
CA ILE A 113 -8.61 12.82 6.80
C ILE A 113 -9.30 13.94 5.99
N PRO A 114 -8.84 14.20 4.74
CA PRO A 114 -9.37 15.31 3.92
C PRO A 114 -10.66 14.96 3.17
N MET A 115 -11.42 13.96 3.64
CA MET A 115 -12.65 13.47 3.03
C MET A 115 -13.65 13.00 4.09
N ALA A 116 -14.92 12.94 3.76
CA ALA A 116 -15.92 12.39 4.67
C ALA A 116 -15.65 10.91 4.99
N VAL A 117 -15.79 10.51 6.26
CA VAL A 117 -15.52 9.13 6.71
C VAL A 117 -16.37 8.10 5.96
N ASP A 118 -17.58 8.47 5.59
CA ASP A 118 -18.49 7.58 4.84
C ASP A 118 -18.05 7.35 3.40
N ASP A 119 -17.27 8.28 2.82
CA ASP A 119 -16.71 8.17 1.47
C ASP A 119 -15.27 7.60 1.48
N ALA A 120 -14.72 7.33 2.65
CA ALA A 120 -13.37 6.82 2.82
C ALA A 120 -13.33 5.30 3.02
N LYS A 121 -12.29 4.66 2.51
CA LYS A 121 -11.75 3.41 3.04
C LYS A 121 -10.66 3.80 4.03
N ILE A 122 -10.78 3.33 5.27
CA ILE A 122 -9.86 3.65 6.36
C ILE A 122 -9.31 2.36 6.92
N ASP A 123 -8.02 2.33 7.11
CA ASP A 123 -7.33 1.30 7.88
C ASP A 123 -6.38 1.94 8.88
N PHE A 124 -5.94 1.20 9.89
CA PHE A 124 -5.05 1.71 10.90
C PHE A 124 -4.08 0.65 11.43
N ALA A 125 -2.95 1.12 11.93
CA ALA A 125 -1.98 0.29 12.62
C ALA A 125 -1.58 0.93 13.95
N VAL A 126 -1.51 0.13 15.00
CA VAL A 126 -0.99 0.57 16.30
C VAL A 126 0.54 0.57 16.22
N LEU A 127 1.16 1.73 16.35
CA LEU A 127 2.62 1.88 16.32
C LEU A 127 3.25 1.59 17.68
N GLY A 128 2.52 1.83 18.77
CA GLY A 128 2.99 1.60 20.13
C GLY A 128 2.45 2.66 21.10
N VAL A 129 3.07 2.74 22.25
CA VAL A 129 2.80 3.78 23.23
C VAL A 129 3.37 5.11 22.72
N SER A 130 2.60 6.20 22.86
CA SER A 130 3.05 7.53 22.44
C SER A 130 4.34 7.91 23.18
N PRO A 131 5.36 8.43 22.47
CA PRO A 131 6.57 8.96 23.11
C PRO A 131 6.31 10.23 23.94
N ASN A 132 5.17 10.89 23.73
CA ASN A 132 4.83 12.14 24.40
C ASN A 132 3.94 11.92 25.64
N ASP A 133 3.15 10.82 25.66
CA ASP A 133 2.18 10.54 26.71
C ASP A 133 1.98 9.02 26.83
N ASN A 134 2.48 8.43 27.90
CA ASN A 134 2.42 6.99 28.15
C ASN A 134 1.01 6.43 28.40
N THR A 135 0.00 7.29 28.54
CA THR A 135 -1.41 6.89 28.64
C THR A 135 -2.09 6.77 27.28
N LYS A 136 -1.38 7.14 26.21
CA LYS A 136 -1.87 7.12 24.85
C LYS A 136 -1.11 6.12 23.97
N ALA A 137 -1.79 5.66 22.94
CA ALA A 137 -1.20 4.92 21.84
C ALA A 137 -1.03 5.82 20.61
N GLU A 138 0.08 5.66 19.88
CA GLU A 138 0.23 6.19 18.53
C GLU A 138 -0.43 5.26 17.52
N ILE A 139 -1.27 5.83 16.68
CA ILE A 139 -1.99 5.12 15.62
C ILE A 139 -1.62 5.75 14.27
N LEU A 140 -1.15 4.93 13.35
CA LEU A 140 -1.06 5.31 11.94
C LEU A 140 -2.41 5.06 11.29
N ILE A 141 -3.06 6.11 10.81
CA ILE A 141 -4.26 6.03 9.99
C ILE A 141 -3.85 6.09 8.53
N SER A 142 -4.48 5.28 7.72
CA SER A 142 -4.39 5.33 6.26
C SER A 142 -5.78 5.43 5.67
N SER A 143 -5.99 6.30 4.71
CA SER A 143 -7.27 6.45 4.02
C SER A 143 -7.11 6.69 2.52
N THR A 144 -8.13 6.30 1.78
CA THR A 144 -8.30 6.59 0.35
C THR A 144 -9.77 6.74 0.04
N ASP A 145 -10.10 7.42 -1.05
CA ASP A 145 -11.47 7.48 -1.56
C ASP A 145 -12.01 6.08 -1.82
N ARG A 146 -13.22 5.80 -1.31
CA ARG A 146 -13.85 4.48 -1.39
C ARG A 146 -14.12 4.06 -2.83
N ALA A 147 -14.69 4.96 -3.64
CA ALA A 147 -15.02 4.67 -5.02
C ALA A 147 -13.76 4.37 -5.84
N TYR A 148 -12.68 5.12 -5.60
CA TYR A 148 -11.38 4.85 -6.21
C TYR A 148 -10.81 3.48 -5.83
N ALA A 149 -10.84 3.13 -4.54
CA ALA A 149 -10.32 1.84 -4.08
C ALA A 149 -11.14 0.66 -4.65
N GLU A 150 -12.46 0.81 -4.69
CA GLU A 150 -13.37 -0.21 -5.24
C GLU A 150 -13.21 -0.35 -6.75
N GLU A 151 -13.09 0.75 -7.49
CA GLU A 151 -12.78 0.71 -8.93
C GLU A 151 -11.48 -0.04 -9.21
N LYS A 152 -10.41 0.24 -8.48
CA LYS A 152 -9.12 -0.46 -8.66
C LYS A 152 -9.19 -1.93 -8.28
N LEU A 153 -9.97 -2.28 -7.27
CA LEU A 153 -10.25 -3.66 -6.91
C LEU A 153 -10.94 -4.39 -8.06
N GLU A 154 -12.03 -3.82 -8.58
CA GLU A 154 -12.82 -4.39 -9.68
C GLU A 154 -11.99 -4.55 -10.96
N ASP A 155 -11.20 -3.53 -11.33
CA ASP A 155 -10.30 -3.57 -12.49
C ASP A 155 -9.36 -4.78 -12.46
N ILE A 156 -8.81 -5.10 -11.29
CA ILE A 156 -7.87 -6.22 -11.12
C ILE A 156 -8.61 -7.56 -11.00
N GLU A 157 -9.75 -7.61 -10.32
CA GLU A 157 -10.54 -8.83 -10.17
C GLU A 157 -11.14 -9.29 -11.50
N MET A 158 -11.50 -8.36 -12.40
CA MET A 158 -11.93 -8.68 -13.77
C MET A 158 -10.84 -9.41 -14.59
N LEU A 159 -9.58 -9.34 -14.19
CA LEU A 159 -8.48 -10.12 -14.79
C LEU A 159 -8.43 -11.57 -14.27
N GLY A 160 -9.34 -11.98 -13.40
CA GLY A 160 -9.34 -13.28 -12.73
C GLY A 160 -8.26 -13.38 -11.65
N LEU A 161 -7.80 -12.26 -11.12
CA LEU A 161 -6.86 -12.14 -10.00
C LEU A 161 -7.63 -11.89 -8.70
N ASN A 162 -7.06 -12.30 -7.58
CA ASN A 162 -7.63 -12.15 -6.24
C ASN A 162 -6.81 -11.12 -5.47
N VAL A 163 -7.35 -9.92 -5.28
CA VAL A 163 -6.68 -8.84 -4.54
C VAL A 163 -6.72 -9.16 -3.05
N ILE A 164 -5.57 -9.44 -2.47
CA ILE A 164 -5.42 -9.76 -1.04
C ILE A 164 -5.05 -8.54 -0.20
N ALA A 165 -4.52 -7.49 -0.83
CA ALA A 165 -4.17 -6.24 -0.17
C ALA A 165 -4.14 -5.09 -1.18
N GLN A 166 -4.59 -3.92 -0.71
CA GLN A 166 -4.35 -2.62 -1.31
C GLN A 166 -3.57 -1.79 -0.29
N GLU A 167 -2.42 -1.27 -0.66
CA GLU A 167 -1.55 -0.57 0.27
C GLU A 167 -1.07 0.77 -0.29
N PRO A 168 -1.10 1.86 0.50
CA PRO A 168 -0.46 3.11 0.11
C PRO A 168 1.03 2.91 -0.18
N GLU A 169 1.49 3.38 -1.34
CA GLU A 169 2.90 3.29 -1.73
C GLU A 169 3.87 3.85 -0.67
N PRO A 170 3.59 4.98 0.00
CA PRO A 170 4.47 5.48 1.05
C PRO A 170 4.67 4.49 2.22
N ILE A 171 3.61 3.78 2.61
CA ILE A 171 3.68 2.76 3.68
C ILE A 171 4.49 1.56 3.20
N ALA A 172 4.27 1.11 1.96
CA ALA A 172 5.03 0.02 1.36
C ALA A 172 6.53 0.34 1.28
N MET A 173 6.89 1.57 0.88
CA MET A 173 8.28 2.05 0.84
C MET A 173 8.93 2.04 2.23
N VAL A 174 8.25 2.57 3.24
CA VAL A 174 8.77 2.54 4.62
C VAL A 174 9.02 1.11 5.07
N ARG A 175 8.04 0.22 4.87
CA ARG A 175 8.17 -1.18 5.28
C ARG A 175 9.31 -1.90 4.56
N ALA A 176 9.54 -1.61 3.27
CA ALA A 176 10.60 -2.23 2.50
C ALA A 176 12.01 -1.70 2.84
N LEU A 177 12.12 -0.41 3.22
CA LEU A 177 13.39 0.28 3.40
C LEU A 177 13.73 0.56 4.87
N ALA A 178 12.76 0.45 5.77
CA ALA A 178 12.99 0.55 7.20
C ALA A 178 13.81 -0.65 7.68
N GLN A 179 15.03 -0.38 8.15
CA GLN A 179 15.81 -1.41 8.80
C GLN A 179 15.27 -1.65 10.21
N ILE A 180 15.07 -2.91 10.56
CA ILE A 180 14.60 -3.30 11.90
C ILE A 180 15.60 -2.81 12.96
N GLY A 181 15.09 -2.15 14.00
CA GLY A 181 15.89 -1.66 15.14
C GLY A 181 16.63 -0.34 14.89
N VAL A 182 16.36 0.36 13.79
CA VAL A 182 16.89 1.71 13.55
C VAL A 182 15.87 2.75 13.99
N GLU A 183 16.24 3.55 14.97
CA GLU A 183 15.39 4.60 15.56
C GLU A 183 15.62 5.99 14.94
N ASP A 184 16.62 6.12 14.06
CA ASP A 184 16.95 7.40 13.44
C ASP A 184 15.83 7.88 12.48
N ALA A 185 15.66 9.20 12.43
CA ALA A 185 14.83 9.82 11.41
C ALA A 185 15.48 9.66 10.03
N ARG A 186 14.72 9.18 9.06
CA ARG A 186 15.18 9.01 7.68
C ARG A 186 14.20 9.59 6.71
N MET A 187 14.71 10.04 5.58
CA MET A 187 13.90 10.51 4.46
C MET A 187 14.07 9.56 3.28
N ILE A 188 12.96 9.10 2.73
CA ILE A 188 12.90 8.36 1.48
C ILE A 188 12.40 9.34 0.42
N ILE A 189 13.10 9.42 -0.70
CA ILE A 189 12.73 10.24 -1.84
C ILE A 189 12.56 9.31 -3.03
N ASP A 190 11.35 9.22 -3.55
CA ASP A 190 11.05 8.48 -4.78
C ASP A 190 10.89 9.45 -5.96
N PHE A 191 11.83 9.39 -6.89
CA PHE A 191 11.82 10.20 -8.11
C PHE A 191 11.07 9.44 -9.21
N GLY A 192 9.77 9.72 -9.30
CA GLY A 192 8.94 9.22 -10.40
C GLY A 192 9.03 10.12 -11.65
N GLU A 193 8.38 9.70 -12.73
CA GLU A 193 8.35 10.47 -13.98
C GLU A 193 7.49 11.75 -13.87
N ASN A 194 6.35 11.67 -13.20
CA ASN A 194 5.39 12.76 -13.08
C ASN A 194 5.30 13.37 -11.69
N SER A 195 5.83 12.70 -10.68
CA SER A 195 5.82 13.14 -9.28
C SER A 195 7.12 12.75 -8.59
N THR A 196 7.41 13.45 -7.52
CA THR A 196 8.44 13.04 -6.56
C THR A 196 7.74 12.91 -5.23
N ASP A 197 7.80 11.72 -4.66
CA ASP A 197 7.18 11.42 -3.38
C ASP A 197 8.24 11.45 -2.27
N LEU A 198 7.90 12.12 -1.17
CA LEU A 198 8.75 12.29 0.00
C LEU A 198 8.10 11.59 1.18
N VAL A 199 8.84 10.71 1.83
CA VAL A 199 8.38 10.07 3.06
C VAL A 199 9.43 10.26 4.15
N VAL A 200 9.05 10.94 5.22
CA VAL A 200 9.86 10.99 6.44
C VAL A 200 9.44 9.82 7.33
N MET A 201 10.40 9.04 7.76
CA MET A 201 10.17 7.93 8.68
C MET A 201 10.94 8.13 9.99
N TYR A 202 10.33 7.73 11.09
CA TYR A 202 10.93 7.72 12.42
C TYR A 202 10.34 6.58 13.24
N LEU A 203 11.18 5.84 13.97
CA LEU A 203 10.78 4.65 14.72
C LEU A 203 10.04 3.60 13.84
N GLY A 204 10.48 3.45 12.59
CA GLY A 204 9.92 2.46 11.67
C GLY A 204 8.52 2.78 11.10
N ALA A 205 8.02 3.99 11.32
CA ALA A 205 6.72 4.44 10.81
C ALA A 205 6.85 5.71 9.95
N PRO A 206 6.00 5.89 8.92
CA PRO A 206 5.92 7.16 8.21
C PRO A 206 5.39 8.24 9.14
N ARG A 207 6.00 9.43 9.09
CA ARG A 207 5.64 10.59 9.93
C ARG A 207 5.09 11.75 9.08
N LEU A 208 5.25 11.68 7.76
CA LEU A 208 4.85 12.70 6.80
C LEU A 208 4.58 12.03 5.46
#